data_0416529bd558d72a61c5e0ef46b8706e
#
_entry.id   0416529bd558d72a61c5e0ef46b8706e
#
_cell.length_a   1.000
_cell.length_b   1.000
_cell.length_c   1.000
_cell.angle_alpha   90.00
_cell.angle_beta   90.00
_cell.angle_gamma   90.00
#
_symmetry.space_group_name_H-M   'P 1'
#
loop_
_entity.id
_entity.type
_entity.pdbx_description
1 polymer ?
#
loop_
_entity_poly.entity_id
_entity_poly.type
_entity_poly.pdbx_seq_one_letter_code
_entity_poly.pdbx_strand_id
1 'polypeptide(L)'
;VVTATPERFAIEEFWRFAAQLVINSKEYGTIRLRRPYGPQRWVMREIAAGFDKDVHDFTVLKCRQLGMSTVFLALDLWWLFTHGGMDGTLVTQDEKTFVNFRTQLAEAYRRLPKAYKPYSPTHNRNEFVWRHRDGQMSRLEYQIAGTRVGETVKLGRAKGNAFCHGTEVAFWGDQGSFQVLKNSLAEKNPARLYLWESTASGFNAFEEQWRIAERAVTQKAIFVSWWAHELYRYKKDHQLYKVYWGQQGRMTAEESRLAHDVSVLYGDCLEYLYGTKELVPEQIAWYRWYTEEKTADPDLAKSEMPWLAETAFVTTGTQYYASKDLTATRRRLNGEPVPRHLRIEIQQRLTDTQIVESPRKVSNLTIYAAPEEKAYYTLGADPIYGSSDWADANTISVWRCWSDRAEQVAEFWSPTFLPYQFAWVLCYMAGLYSPCVWNLEINGPGAAVLTEIDNLRRQRFSGAPTDRKQLHNFLGGMREFFYSRFDAMTRNPTARGTQSTFKEKNRYMGNFRDYFARGLAIIHSIPLLEEMRWIEQEPGKAPGGSNRHKDDRVIGAALAIQAWLDRLRPRLMLQGISFQLEENQRQLALSGGQMKPPTVYQRLADRQRRLLGIPAPPAGRLPPGAGSG
;
A
#
# COMPACT_ATOMS: atom_id res chain seq x y z
N VAL A 1 20.00 8.78 -41.76
CA VAL A 1 19.27 7.93 -40.83
C VAL A 1 20.29 6.97 -40.25
N VAL A 2 20.73 7.24 -39.03
CA VAL A 2 21.60 6.34 -38.29
C VAL A 2 20.70 5.17 -37.86
N THR A 3 21.03 3.97 -38.25
CA THR A 3 20.43 2.75 -37.71
C THR A 3 20.98 2.65 -36.27
N ALA A 4 20.16 3.01 -35.28
CA ALA A 4 20.49 2.75 -33.89
C ALA A 4 20.67 1.23 -33.74
N THR A 5 21.75 0.81 -33.09
CA THR A 5 21.90 -0.59 -32.68
C THR A 5 20.77 -0.89 -31.69
N PRO A 6 20.03 -2.00 -31.84
CA PRO A 6 18.84 -2.30 -31.04
C PRO A 6 19.06 -2.33 -29.51
N GLU A 7 20.30 -2.38 -29.09
CA GLU A 7 20.72 -2.60 -27.70
C GLU A 7 20.97 -1.30 -26.90
N ARG A 8 20.88 -0.12 -27.52
CA ARG A 8 21.19 1.14 -26.84
C ARG A 8 20.18 2.23 -27.14
N PHE A 9 19.73 2.92 -26.10
CA PHE A 9 18.88 4.10 -26.23
C PHE A 9 19.73 5.33 -26.60
N ALA A 10 19.71 5.73 -27.88
CA ALA A 10 20.48 6.86 -28.40
C ALA A 10 19.82 8.21 -28.04
N ILE A 11 19.95 8.66 -26.79
CA ILE A 11 19.28 9.86 -26.25
C ILE A 11 19.57 11.13 -27.05
N GLU A 12 20.79 11.31 -27.54
CA GLU A 12 21.20 12.46 -28.36
C GLU A 12 20.42 12.48 -29.70
N GLU A 13 20.22 11.31 -30.32
CA GLU A 13 19.47 11.18 -31.56
C GLU A 13 17.98 11.39 -31.33
N PHE A 14 17.47 10.89 -30.22
CA PHE A 14 16.10 11.19 -29.81
C PHE A 14 15.87 12.70 -29.71
N TRP A 15 16.74 13.44 -29.02
CA TRP A 15 16.57 14.91 -28.88
C TRP A 15 16.75 15.64 -30.20
N ARG A 16 17.64 15.18 -31.09
CA ARG A 16 17.75 15.72 -32.47
C ARG A 16 16.49 15.53 -33.28
N PHE A 17 15.85 14.37 -33.16
CA PHE A 17 14.56 14.08 -33.76
C PHE A 17 13.45 14.92 -33.13
N ALA A 18 13.32 14.91 -31.82
CA ALA A 18 12.30 15.67 -31.08
C ALA A 18 12.32 17.16 -31.41
N ALA A 19 13.50 17.74 -31.58
CA ALA A 19 13.68 19.14 -32.00
C ALA A 19 13.09 19.47 -33.39
N GLN A 20 12.79 18.48 -34.22
CA GLN A 20 12.12 18.68 -35.51
C GLN A 20 10.60 18.66 -35.38
N LEU A 21 10.05 18.10 -34.29
CA LEU A 21 8.61 18.02 -34.06
C LEU A 21 8.01 19.39 -33.76
N VAL A 22 6.87 19.66 -34.39
CA VAL A 22 6.04 20.82 -34.11
C VAL A 22 4.93 20.37 -33.16
N ILE A 23 4.84 21.00 -32.03
CA ILE A 23 3.92 20.67 -30.94
C ILE A 23 3.07 21.90 -30.56
N ASN A 24 1.94 21.65 -29.92
CA ASN A 24 1.14 22.69 -29.31
C ASN A 24 1.43 22.74 -27.80
N SER A 25 2.18 23.76 -27.39
CA SER A 25 2.46 24.05 -25.98
C SER A 25 1.34 24.86 -25.36
N LYS A 26 0.95 24.54 -24.14
CA LYS A 26 -0.02 25.31 -23.36
C LYS A 26 0.47 26.73 -23.10
N GLU A 27 1.76 26.90 -22.83
CA GLU A 27 2.37 28.17 -22.44
C GLU A 27 2.82 29.04 -23.65
N TYR A 28 3.19 28.39 -24.76
CA TYR A 28 3.84 29.08 -25.87
C TYR A 28 3.16 28.88 -27.22
N GLY A 29 1.96 28.28 -27.25
CA GLY A 29 1.25 27.97 -28.50
C GLY A 29 1.98 26.95 -29.36
N THR A 30 1.96 27.12 -30.70
CA THR A 30 2.60 26.19 -31.63
C THR A 30 4.10 26.46 -31.73
N ILE A 31 4.91 25.52 -31.22
CA ILE A 31 6.37 25.62 -31.17
C ILE A 31 7.06 24.33 -31.66
N ARG A 32 8.35 24.39 -31.88
CA ARG A 32 9.19 23.18 -32.02
C ARG A 32 9.70 22.71 -30.66
N LEU A 33 9.78 21.40 -30.44
CA LEU A 33 10.27 20.79 -29.18
C LEU A 33 11.81 20.88 -29.09
N ARG A 34 12.33 22.09 -29.15
CA ARG A 34 13.80 22.36 -29.10
C ARG A 34 14.34 22.54 -27.69
N ARG A 35 13.49 22.91 -26.75
CA ARG A 35 13.85 23.17 -25.35
C ARG A 35 12.92 22.37 -24.45
N PRO A 36 13.25 21.08 -24.24
CA PRO A 36 12.47 20.26 -23.32
C PRO A 36 12.60 20.76 -21.89
N TYR A 37 11.53 20.64 -21.13
CA TYR A 37 11.51 20.98 -19.71
C TYR A 37 12.40 20.04 -18.90
N GLY A 38 12.80 20.47 -17.70
CA GLY A 38 13.61 19.67 -16.76
C GLY A 38 13.07 18.28 -16.51
N PRO A 39 11.78 18.11 -16.16
CA PRO A 39 11.17 16.79 -15.98
C PRO A 39 11.32 15.87 -17.20
N GLN A 40 11.12 16.41 -18.40
CA GLN A 40 11.25 15.66 -19.66
C GLN A 40 12.70 15.18 -19.88
N ARG A 41 13.68 16.05 -19.64
CA ARG A 41 15.10 15.72 -19.74
C ARG A 41 15.50 14.63 -18.74
N TRP A 42 15.02 14.75 -17.50
CA TRP A 42 15.32 13.79 -16.46
C TRP A 42 14.75 12.41 -16.77
N VAL A 43 13.45 12.31 -17.08
CA VAL A 43 12.79 11.02 -17.37
C VAL A 43 13.43 10.32 -18.57
N MET A 44 13.75 11.06 -19.64
CA MET A 44 14.40 10.47 -20.81
C MET A 44 15.83 9.99 -20.50
N ARG A 45 16.57 10.70 -19.65
CA ARG A 45 17.88 10.25 -19.13
C ARG A 45 17.74 8.96 -18.33
N GLU A 46 16.72 8.87 -17.47
CA GLU A 46 16.49 7.69 -16.65
C GLU A 46 16.06 6.46 -17.48
N ILE A 47 15.30 6.68 -18.56
CA ILE A 47 14.98 5.63 -19.54
C ILE A 47 16.26 5.17 -20.23
N ALA A 48 17.08 6.08 -20.75
CA ALA A 48 18.34 5.72 -21.40
C ALA A 48 19.29 4.95 -20.47
N ALA A 49 19.44 5.42 -19.22
CA ALA A 49 20.22 4.71 -18.20
C ALA A 49 19.65 3.35 -17.80
N GLY A 50 18.35 3.12 -18.02
CA GLY A 50 17.72 1.80 -17.88
C GLY A 50 18.18 0.85 -18.97
N PHE A 51 18.18 1.29 -20.22
CA PHE A 51 18.67 0.48 -21.35
C PHE A 51 20.13 0.05 -21.18
N ASP A 52 20.98 0.91 -20.62
CA ASP A 52 22.38 0.55 -20.29
C ASP A 52 22.50 -0.60 -19.26
N LYS A 53 21.38 -0.92 -18.56
CA LYS A 53 21.27 -2.00 -17.57
C LYS A 53 20.30 -3.12 -17.99
N ASP A 54 19.97 -3.22 -19.29
CA ASP A 54 18.99 -4.17 -19.86
C ASP A 54 17.58 -4.04 -19.24
N VAL A 55 17.20 -2.84 -18.78
CA VAL A 55 15.85 -2.53 -18.30
C VAL A 55 15.07 -1.88 -19.43
N HIS A 56 13.91 -2.45 -19.77
CA HIS A 56 13.06 -2.04 -20.89
C HIS A 56 11.60 -1.77 -20.48
N ASP A 57 11.27 -1.92 -19.20
CA ASP A 57 9.94 -1.71 -18.62
C ASP A 57 10.00 -0.58 -17.59
N PHE A 58 9.35 0.55 -17.89
CA PHE A 58 9.43 1.79 -17.12
C PHE A 58 8.06 2.21 -16.62
N THR A 59 7.95 2.44 -15.32
CA THR A 59 6.76 3.01 -14.68
C THR A 59 7.06 4.44 -14.25
N VAL A 60 6.37 5.40 -14.84
CA VAL A 60 6.59 6.84 -14.61
C VAL A 60 5.44 7.42 -13.81
N LEU A 61 5.70 7.72 -12.54
CA LEU A 61 4.79 8.49 -11.68
C LEU A 61 5.15 9.97 -11.78
N LYS A 62 4.20 10.77 -12.23
CA LYS A 62 4.40 12.20 -12.47
C LYS A 62 3.36 13.06 -11.77
N CYS A 63 3.70 14.28 -11.40
CA CYS A 63 2.70 15.28 -11.10
C CYS A 63 2.03 15.83 -12.39
N ARG A 64 0.99 16.60 -12.24
CA ARG A 64 0.28 17.21 -13.39
C ARG A 64 1.11 18.26 -14.10
N GLN A 65 0.85 18.41 -15.41
CA GLN A 65 1.30 19.52 -16.27
C GLN A 65 2.82 19.63 -16.46
N LEU A 66 3.57 18.53 -16.38
CA LEU A 66 5.00 18.49 -16.68
C LEU A 66 5.33 18.39 -18.18
N GLY A 67 4.31 18.32 -19.04
CA GLY A 67 4.48 18.14 -20.49
C GLY A 67 4.98 16.74 -20.89
N MET A 68 4.80 15.74 -20.00
CA MET A 68 5.31 14.38 -20.22
C MET A 68 4.65 13.69 -21.41
N SER A 69 3.34 13.81 -21.58
CA SER A 69 2.63 13.21 -22.72
C SER A 69 3.21 13.69 -24.07
N THR A 70 3.66 14.94 -24.17
CA THR A 70 4.27 15.46 -25.39
C THR A 70 5.60 14.76 -25.73
N VAL A 71 6.45 14.57 -24.72
CA VAL A 71 7.76 13.90 -24.96
C VAL A 71 7.59 12.41 -25.19
N PHE A 72 6.60 11.78 -24.58
CA PHE A 72 6.30 10.35 -24.80
C PHE A 72 5.71 10.11 -26.19
N LEU A 73 4.82 10.97 -26.69
CA LEU A 73 4.37 10.89 -28.08
C LEU A 73 5.53 11.11 -29.08
N ALA A 74 6.51 11.95 -28.73
CA ALA A 74 7.72 12.08 -29.53
C ALA A 74 8.57 10.80 -29.50
N LEU A 75 8.63 10.12 -28.34
CA LEU A 75 9.30 8.84 -28.17
C LEU A 75 8.61 7.75 -28.96
N ASP A 76 7.27 7.68 -28.94
CA ASP A 76 6.48 6.70 -29.72
C ASP A 76 6.83 6.77 -31.22
N LEU A 77 6.86 8.00 -31.76
CA LEU A 77 7.23 8.20 -33.17
C LEU A 77 8.70 7.83 -33.43
N TRP A 78 9.62 8.34 -32.62
CA TRP A 78 11.04 8.13 -32.82
C TRP A 78 11.41 6.65 -32.73
N TRP A 79 10.88 5.95 -31.72
CA TRP A 79 11.19 4.54 -31.49
C TRP A 79 10.74 3.67 -32.65
N LEU A 80 9.50 3.84 -33.10
CA LEU A 80 8.95 3.07 -34.23
C LEU A 80 9.49 3.51 -35.59
N PHE A 81 10.06 4.71 -35.71
CA PHE A 81 10.72 5.19 -36.93
C PHE A 81 12.16 4.70 -37.07
N THR A 82 12.79 4.35 -35.96
CA THR A 82 14.19 3.90 -35.93
C THR A 82 14.32 2.39 -35.86
N HIS A 83 13.28 1.69 -35.41
CA HIS A 83 13.25 0.22 -35.30
C HIS A 83 12.23 -0.37 -36.26
N GLY A 84 12.73 -1.01 -37.31
CA GLY A 84 11.90 -1.68 -38.32
C GLY A 84 11.31 -3.00 -37.83
N GLY A 85 10.15 -3.38 -38.38
CA GLY A 85 9.50 -4.65 -38.06
C GLY A 85 8.85 -4.74 -36.69
N MET A 86 8.58 -3.60 -36.03
CA MET A 86 7.98 -3.56 -34.70
C MET A 86 6.48 -3.28 -34.75
N ASP A 87 5.74 -4.10 -34.03
CA ASP A 87 4.35 -3.80 -33.64
C ASP A 87 4.32 -3.20 -32.25
N GLY A 88 3.64 -2.07 -32.12
CA GLY A 88 3.46 -1.33 -30.89
C GLY A 88 1.99 -1.02 -30.59
N THR A 89 1.69 -0.73 -29.34
CA THR A 89 0.36 -0.31 -28.90
C THR A 89 0.46 0.96 -28.05
N LEU A 90 -0.38 1.94 -28.36
CA LEU A 90 -0.67 3.08 -27.49
C LEU A 90 -2.04 2.87 -26.85
N VAL A 91 -2.08 2.79 -25.52
CA VAL A 91 -3.30 2.57 -24.75
C VAL A 91 -3.64 3.84 -23.97
N THR A 92 -4.85 4.35 -24.19
CA THR A 92 -5.36 5.55 -23.51
C THR A 92 -6.52 5.18 -22.59
N GLN A 93 -6.79 6.03 -21.60
CA GLN A 93 -7.87 5.81 -20.64
C GLN A 93 -9.27 5.91 -21.29
N ASP A 94 -9.49 6.88 -22.20
CA ASP A 94 -10.79 7.20 -22.76
C ASP A 94 -10.69 7.66 -24.23
N GLU A 95 -11.86 7.76 -24.91
CA GLU A 95 -12.00 8.17 -26.31
C GLU A 95 -11.50 9.62 -26.53
N LYS A 96 -11.69 10.52 -25.59
CA LYS A 96 -11.26 11.92 -25.72
C LYS A 96 -9.74 12.04 -25.75
N THR A 97 -9.06 11.35 -24.84
CA THR A 97 -7.60 11.27 -24.79
C THR A 97 -7.06 10.59 -26.04
N PHE A 98 -7.69 9.49 -26.45
CA PHE A 98 -7.38 8.77 -27.67
C PHE A 98 -7.40 9.68 -28.92
N VAL A 99 -8.51 10.40 -29.16
CA VAL A 99 -8.64 11.31 -30.31
C VAL A 99 -7.59 12.42 -30.25
N ASN A 100 -7.33 12.95 -29.06
CA ASN A 100 -6.33 14.00 -28.87
C ASN A 100 -4.91 13.49 -29.21
N PHE A 101 -4.50 12.34 -28.73
CA PHE A 101 -3.16 11.77 -28.96
C PHE A 101 -2.97 11.40 -30.42
N ARG A 102 -3.96 10.75 -31.02
CA ARG A 102 -3.94 10.46 -32.46
C ARG A 102 -3.80 11.72 -33.32
N THR A 103 -4.53 12.79 -32.97
CA THR A 103 -4.44 14.06 -33.67
C THR A 103 -3.05 14.70 -33.51
N GLN A 104 -2.48 14.67 -32.30
CA GLN A 104 -1.14 15.19 -32.07
C GLN A 104 -0.07 14.40 -32.84
N LEU A 105 -0.15 13.08 -32.85
CA LEU A 105 0.76 12.23 -33.63
C LEU A 105 0.66 12.52 -35.14
N ALA A 106 -0.57 12.65 -35.65
CA ALA A 106 -0.82 12.98 -37.07
C ALA A 106 -0.24 14.35 -37.43
N GLU A 107 -0.47 15.37 -36.61
CA GLU A 107 0.05 16.73 -36.82
C GLU A 107 1.58 16.75 -36.75
N ALA A 108 2.17 16.11 -35.75
CA ALA A 108 3.62 16.00 -35.58
C ALA A 108 4.25 15.32 -36.82
N TYR A 109 3.69 14.20 -37.26
CA TYR A 109 4.13 13.50 -38.46
C TYR A 109 3.96 14.36 -39.73
N ARG A 110 2.81 15.00 -39.91
CA ARG A 110 2.52 15.83 -41.08
C ARG A 110 3.56 16.94 -41.26
N ARG A 111 3.95 17.60 -40.16
CA ARG A 111 4.88 18.73 -40.14
C ARG A 111 6.36 18.35 -40.04
N LEU A 112 6.65 17.05 -39.93
CA LEU A 112 8.04 16.57 -39.84
C LEU A 112 8.77 16.79 -41.18
N PRO A 113 10.03 17.28 -41.16
CA PRO A 113 10.83 17.44 -42.36
C PRO A 113 11.02 16.12 -43.12
N LYS A 114 11.05 16.14 -44.45
CA LYS A 114 11.15 14.95 -45.31
C LYS A 114 12.33 14.02 -44.94
N ALA A 115 13.45 14.57 -44.46
CA ALA A 115 14.61 13.80 -44.04
C ALA A 115 14.36 12.87 -42.84
N TYR A 116 13.39 13.21 -41.98
CA TYR A 116 13.02 12.49 -40.77
C TYR A 116 11.71 11.70 -40.94
N LYS A 117 11.04 11.81 -42.09
CA LYS A 117 9.68 11.32 -42.31
C LYS A 117 9.70 10.04 -43.10
N PRO A 118 9.46 8.85 -42.47
CA PRO A 118 9.26 7.61 -43.20
C PRO A 118 7.95 7.67 -44.01
N TYR A 119 7.84 6.84 -45.04
CA TYR A 119 6.59 6.72 -45.80
C TYR A 119 5.54 6.01 -44.96
N SER A 120 4.32 6.56 -44.88
CA SER A 120 3.19 5.95 -44.19
C SER A 120 2.13 5.53 -45.19
N PRO A 121 1.92 4.24 -45.39
CA PRO A 121 0.84 3.74 -46.23
C PRO A 121 -0.54 3.82 -45.57
N THR A 122 -0.59 3.79 -44.24
CA THR A 122 -1.83 3.75 -43.48
C THR A 122 -1.74 4.63 -42.24
N HIS A 123 -2.72 5.51 -42.11
CA HIS A 123 -3.00 6.26 -40.87
C HIS A 123 -4.51 6.44 -40.77
N ASN A 124 -5.14 5.62 -39.92
CA ASN A 124 -6.59 5.61 -39.73
C ASN A 124 -6.96 5.69 -38.23
N ARG A 125 -8.20 5.38 -37.88
CA ARG A 125 -8.65 5.41 -36.49
C ARG A 125 -7.95 4.37 -35.59
N ASN A 126 -7.61 3.22 -36.15
CA ASN A 126 -7.16 2.06 -35.39
C ASN A 126 -5.64 1.93 -35.33
N GLU A 127 -4.95 2.41 -36.36
CA GLU A 127 -3.51 2.18 -36.49
C GLU A 127 -2.80 3.26 -37.29
N PHE A 128 -1.49 3.37 -37.05
CA PHE A 128 -0.54 4.15 -37.82
C PHE A 128 0.61 3.23 -38.25
N VAL A 129 0.83 3.09 -39.56
CA VAL A 129 1.79 2.16 -40.16
C VAL A 129 2.84 2.93 -40.92
N TRP A 130 4.10 2.55 -40.80
CA TRP A 130 5.23 3.14 -41.52
C TRP A 130 6.03 2.07 -42.23
N ARG A 131 6.55 2.43 -43.41
CA ARG A 131 7.48 1.60 -44.19
C ARG A 131 8.89 2.17 -44.03
N HIS A 132 9.79 1.35 -43.55
CA HIS A 132 11.22 1.62 -43.47
C HIS A 132 11.89 1.47 -44.85
N ARG A 133 13.14 1.98 -44.98
CA ARG A 133 13.88 1.94 -46.26
C ARG A 133 14.24 0.52 -46.73
N ASP A 134 14.43 -0.38 -45.78
CA ASP A 134 14.66 -1.80 -45.99
C ASP A 134 13.39 -2.61 -46.35
N GLY A 135 12.25 -1.93 -46.42
CA GLY A 135 10.96 -2.53 -46.72
C GLY A 135 10.20 -3.06 -45.51
N GLN A 136 10.80 -3.11 -44.33
CA GLN A 136 10.11 -3.52 -43.10
C GLN A 136 9.00 -2.53 -42.75
N MET A 137 7.95 -3.05 -42.09
CA MET A 137 6.82 -2.24 -41.63
C MET A 137 6.83 -2.17 -40.10
N SER A 138 6.66 -0.98 -39.55
CA SER A 138 6.34 -0.80 -38.13
C SER A 138 4.94 -0.24 -38.01
N ARG A 139 4.26 -0.61 -36.90
CA ARG A 139 2.86 -0.27 -36.64
C ARG A 139 2.69 0.24 -35.24
N LEU A 140 1.89 1.28 -35.06
CA LEU A 140 1.35 1.70 -33.78
C LEU A 140 -0.17 1.49 -33.81
N GLU A 141 -0.64 0.54 -33.04
CA GLU A 141 -2.07 0.31 -32.83
C GLU A 141 -2.57 1.17 -31.68
N TYR A 142 -3.80 1.68 -31.80
CA TYR A 142 -4.44 2.49 -30.79
C TYR A 142 -5.49 1.66 -30.04
N GLN A 143 -5.46 1.69 -28.72
CA GLN A 143 -6.43 1.00 -27.86
C GLN A 143 -6.94 1.93 -26.76
N ILE A 144 -8.13 1.64 -26.25
CA ILE A 144 -8.78 2.36 -25.16
C ILE A 144 -9.02 1.38 -24.02
N ALA A 145 -8.51 1.68 -22.84
CA ALA A 145 -8.68 0.85 -21.66
C ALA A 145 -10.09 0.94 -21.05
N GLY A 146 -10.80 2.06 -21.29
CA GLY A 146 -12.06 2.36 -20.63
C GLY A 146 -11.89 2.89 -19.21
N THR A 147 -12.89 3.62 -18.73
CA THR A 147 -12.89 4.23 -17.39
C THR A 147 -13.95 3.63 -16.46
N ARG A 148 -14.84 2.77 -16.98
CA ARG A 148 -15.91 2.15 -16.19
C ARG A 148 -15.44 0.86 -15.54
N VAL A 149 -15.62 0.77 -14.24
CA VAL A 149 -15.39 -0.46 -13.46
C VAL A 149 -16.35 -1.55 -13.93
N GLY A 150 -15.78 -2.74 -14.27
CA GLY A 150 -16.56 -3.88 -14.76
C GLY A 150 -16.73 -3.96 -16.29
N GLU A 151 -16.26 -2.97 -17.04
CA GLU A 151 -16.19 -3.05 -18.51
C GLU A 151 -14.95 -3.88 -18.90
N THR A 152 -15.15 -5.13 -19.31
CA THR A 152 -14.05 -6.02 -19.69
C THR A 152 -13.54 -5.64 -21.07
N VAL A 153 -12.51 -4.81 -21.12
CA VAL A 153 -11.80 -4.48 -22.36
C VAL A 153 -10.74 -5.54 -22.62
N LYS A 154 -10.74 -6.16 -23.79
CA LYS A 154 -9.75 -7.18 -24.18
C LYS A 154 -8.48 -6.49 -24.70
N LEU A 155 -7.72 -5.85 -23.81
CA LEU A 155 -6.44 -5.26 -24.18
C LEU A 155 -5.41 -6.34 -24.53
N GLY A 156 -4.70 -6.14 -25.66
CA GLY A 156 -3.48 -6.86 -25.99
C GLY A 156 -3.58 -8.38 -26.21
N ARG A 157 -4.78 -8.98 -26.20
CA ARG A 157 -4.90 -10.42 -26.44
C ARG A 157 -4.46 -10.77 -27.87
N ALA A 158 -3.49 -11.69 -27.97
CA ALA A 158 -2.98 -12.30 -29.20
C ALA A 158 -1.92 -11.52 -30.00
N LYS A 159 -1.23 -10.54 -29.44
CA LYS A 159 -0.12 -9.86 -30.14
C LYS A 159 1.08 -9.73 -29.21
N GLY A 160 2.21 -10.32 -29.57
CA GLY A 160 3.48 -10.17 -28.86
C GLY A 160 4.14 -8.82 -29.20
N ASN A 161 3.53 -7.71 -28.80
CA ASN A 161 4.03 -6.37 -29.09
C ASN A 161 5.38 -6.13 -28.40
N ALA A 162 6.33 -5.61 -29.16
CA ALA A 162 7.64 -5.22 -28.63
C ALA A 162 7.68 -3.76 -28.15
N PHE A 163 6.64 -2.99 -28.44
CA PHE A 163 6.46 -1.62 -27.94
C PHE A 163 5.08 -1.46 -27.31
N CYS A 164 5.02 -0.85 -26.12
CA CYS A 164 3.75 -0.50 -25.50
C CYS A 164 3.88 0.79 -24.69
N HIS A 165 2.97 1.74 -24.94
CA HIS A 165 2.83 2.95 -24.15
C HIS A 165 1.42 3.01 -23.57
N GLY A 166 1.29 2.83 -22.25
CA GLY A 166 0.07 3.03 -21.47
C GLY A 166 0.08 4.39 -20.81
N THR A 167 -0.88 5.24 -21.16
CA THR A 167 -0.99 6.59 -20.60
C THR A 167 -2.15 6.71 -19.63
N GLU A 168 -1.96 7.48 -18.55
CA GLU A 168 -2.91 7.70 -17.46
C GLU A 168 -3.47 6.38 -16.89
N VAL A 169 -2.56 5.41 -16.66
CA VAL A 169 -2.89 4.03 -16.24
C VAL A 169 -3.65 3.99 -14.93
N ALA A 170 -3.42 4.93 -14.03
CA ALA A 170 -4.15 5.03 -12.76
C ALA A 170 -5.67 5.26 -12.93
N PHE A 171 -6.10 5.71 -14.10
CA PHE A 171 -7.51 5.99 -14.40
C PHE A 171 -8.18 4.93 -15.27
N TRP A 172 -7.53 3.79 -15.52
CA TRP A 172 -8.13 2.69 -16.26
C TRP A 172 -9.16 1.96 -15.40
N GLY A 173 -10.35 1.76 -15.95
CA GLY A 173 -11.49 1.16 -15.22
C GLY A 173 -11.34 -0.33 -14.95
N ASP A 174 -10.69 -1.09 -15.83
CA ASP A 174 -10.42 -2.53 -15.64
C ASP A 174 -8.94 -2.78 -15.34
N GLN A 175 -8.66 -2.99 -14.08
CA GLN A 175 -7.30 -3.26 -13.58
C GLN A 175 -6.78 -4.65 -13.98
N GLY A 176 -7.68 -5.63 -14.18
CA GLY A 176 -7.31 -6.95 -14.69
C GLY A 176 -6.78 -6.92 -16.12
N SER A 177 -7.30 -6.02 -16.95
CA SER A 177 -6.83 -5.84 -18.33
C SER A 177 -5.39 -5.32 -18.41
N PHE A 178 -4.93 -4.53 -17.45
CA PHE A 178 -3.55 -4.09 -17.38
C PHE A 178 -2.57 -5.26 -17.24
N GLN A 179 -2.83 -6.20 -16.33
CA GLN A 179 -1.98 -7.38 -16.14
C GLN A 179 -2.02 -8.32 -17.37
N VAL A 180 -3.19 -8.47 -18.00
CA VAL A 180 -3.34 -9.27 -19.23
C VAL A 180 -2.52 -8.65 -20.37
N LEU A 181 -2.55 -7.33 -20.51
CA LEU A 181 -1.74 -6.61 -21.49
C LEU A 181 -0.25 -6.86 -21.25
N LYS A 182 0.23 -6.66 -20.02
CA LYS A 182 1.65 -6.90 -19.67
C LYS A 182 2.11 -8.32 -20.01
N ASN A 183 1.29 -9.31 -19.69
CA ASN A 183 1.62 -10.72 -19.95
C ASN A 183 1.64 -11.07 -21.44
N SER A 184 1.10 -10.21 -22.31
CA SER A 184 1.10 -10.41 -23.77
C SER A 184 2.30 -9.78 -24.50
N LEU A 185 3.16 -9.06 -23.79
CA LEU A 185 4.28 -8.32 -24.37
C LEU A 185 5.48 -9.24 -24.66
N ALA A 186 6.31 -8.86 -25.64
CA ALA A 186 7.49 -9.61 -26.03
C ALA A 186 8.57 -9.56 -24.93
N GLU A 187 9.12 -10.70 -24.54
CA GLU A 187 10.13 -10.77 -23.47
C GLU A 187 11.58 -10.71 -23.99
N LYS A 188 11.82 -11.11 -25.24
CA LYS A 188 13.18 -11.33 -25.78
C LYS A 188 13.59 -10.36 -26.89
N ASN A 189 12.67 -9.48 -27.34
CA ASN A 189 13.03 -8.51 -28.36
C ASN A 189 14.02 -7.49 -27.78
N PRO A 190 15.23 -7.31 -28.32
CA PRO A 190 16.24 -6.40 -27.78
C PRO A 190 15.83 -4.93 -27.91
N ALA A 191 14.93 -4.59 -28.84
CA ALA A 191 14.38 -3.25 -29.02
C ALA A 191 13.04 -3.06 -28.31
N ARG A 192 12.65 -3.96 -27.40
CA ARG A 192 11.40 -3.80 -26.64
C ARG A 192 11.44 -2.54 -25.76
N LEU A 193 10.32 -1.84 -25.66
CA LEU A 193 10.16 -0.69 -24.78
C LEU A 193 8.73 -0.64 -24.26
N TYR A 194 8.58 -0.67 -22.94
CA TYR A 194 7.31 -0.61 -22.24
C TYR A 194 7.29 0.59 -21.31
N LEU A 195 6.30 1.45 -21.50
CA LEU A 195 6.16 2.71 -20.78
C LEU A 195 4.76 2.80 -20.17
N TRP A 196 4.68 2.89 -18.86
CA TRP A 196 3.44 3.06 -18.10
C TRP A 196 3.51 4.38 -17.36
N GLU A 197 2.69 5.34 -17.77
CA GLU A 197 2.76 6.65 -17.16
C GLU A 197 1.41 7.10 -16.60
N SER A 198 1.43 7.76 -15.45
CA SER A 198 0.24 8.36 -14.86
C SER A 198 0.58 9.41 -13.81
N THR A 199 -0.40 10.30 -13.53
CA THR A 199 -0.53 10.88 -12.19
C THR A 199 -1.12 9.83 -11.25
N ALA A 200 -0.92 9.98 -9.95
CA ALA A 200 -1.54 9.08 -8.98
C ALA A 200 -3.06 9.33 -8.90
N SER A 201 -3.81 8.26 -8.65
CA SER A 201 -5.26 8.32 -8.40
C SER A 201 -5.63 7.27 -7.36
N GLY A 202 -5.25 7.53 -6.10
CA GLY A 202 -5.46 6.58 -5.02
C GLY A 202 -4.70 5.26 -5.21
N PHE A 203 -5.16 4.22 -4.51
CA PHE A 203 -4.57 2.89 -4.58
C PHE A 203 -5.26 2.07 -5.67
N ASN A 204 -4.53 1.64 -6.69
CA ASN A 204 -5.04 0.96 -7.87
C ASN A 204 -3.94 0.13 -8.56
N ALA A 205 -4.22 -0.52 -9.70
CA ALA A 205 -3.22 -1.32 -10.42
C ALA A 205 -1.97 -0.54 -10.81
N PHE A 206 -2.06 0.77 -11.02
CA PHE A 206 -0.89 1.58 -11.29
C PHE A 206 0.00 1.74 -10.05
N GLU A 207 -0.59 1.89 -8.88
CA GLU A 207 0.16 1.89 -7.62
C GLU A 207 0.84 0.54 -7.36
N GLU A 208 0.13 -0.58 -7.58
CA GLU A 208 0.72 -1.92 -7.48
C GLU A 208 1.90 -2.08 -8.47
N GLN A 209 1.71 -1.64 -9.71
CA GLN A 209 2.76 -1.64 -10.72
C GLN A 209 3.95 -0.78 -10.31
N TRP A 210 3.70 0.40 -9.73
CA TRP A 210 4.72 1.28 -9.17
C TRP A 210 5.54 0.56 -8.10
N ARG A 211 4.88 -0.12 -7.15
CA ARG A 211 5.54 -0.89 -6.08
C ARG A 211 6.35 -2.07 -6.59
N ILE A 212 5.87 -2.71 -7.65
CA ILE A 212 6.63 -3.77 -8.32
C ILE A 212 7.90 -3.17 -8.94
N ALA A 213 7.77 -2.08 -9.69
CA ALA A 213 8.89 -1.44 -10.39
C ALA A 213 9.95 -0.86 -9.43
N GLU A 214 9.56 -0.38 -8.24
CA GLU A 214 10.50 0.06 -7.19
C GLU A 214 11.42 -1.06 -6.68
N ARG A 215 10.99 -2.32 -6.74
CA ARG A 215 11.69 -3.48 -6.16
C ARG A 215 12.28 -4.42 -7.20
N ALA A 216 11.81 -4.34 -8.43
CA ALA A 216 12.21 -5.24 -9.50
C ALA A 216 13.60 -4.87 -10.05
N VAL A 217 14.33 -5.88 -10.51
CA VAL A 217 15.62 -5.70 -11.19
C VAL A 217 15.41 -5.42 -12.68
N THR A 218 14.31 -5.93 -13.26
CA THR A 218 13.99 -5.87 -14.70
C THR A 218 13.08 -4.72 -15.08
N GLN A 219 12.62 -3.93 -14.10
CA GLN A 219 11.73 -2.79 -14.29
C GLN A 219 12.29 -1.58 -13.54
N LYS A 220 11.92 -0.39 -13.96
CA LYS A 220 12.37 0.85 -13.31
C LYS A 220 11.22 1.78 -13.02
N ALA A 221 11.09 2.17 -11.73
CA ALA A 221 10.22 3.23 -11.29
C ALA A 221 10.92 4.59 -11.44
N ILE A 222 10.26 5.56 -12.06
CA ILE A 222 10.77 6.92 -12.24
C ILE A 222 9.73 7.89 -11.70
N PHE A 223 10.07 8.58 -10.60
CA PHE A 223 9.24 9.64 -10.05
C PHE A 223 9.75 11.01 -10.46
N VAL A 224 8.83 11.88 -10.88
CA VAL A 224 9.14 13.27 -11.19
C VAL A 224 7.98 14.18 -10.79
N SER A 225 8.30 15.26 -10.09
CA SER A 225 7.29 16.15 -9.55
C SER A 225 7.54 17.62 -9.86
N TRP A 226 6.70 18.48 -9.28
CA TRP A 226 6.67 19.92 -9.49
C TRP A 226 8.03 20.59 -9.30
N TRP A 227 8.81 20.13 -8.34
CA TRP A 227 10.14 20.68 -8.04
C TRP A 227 11.17 20.45 -9.16
N ALA A 228 10.91 19.54 -10.09
CA ALA A 228 11.75 19.33 -11.27
C ALA A 228 11.47 20.34 -12.41
N HIS A 229 10.36 21.08 -12.33
CA HIS A 229 9.93 21.97 -13.43
C HIS A 229 10.45 23.39 -13.24
N GLU A 230 11.20 23.89 -14.20
CA GLU A 230 11.85 25.20 -14.14
C GLU A 230 10.89 26.40 -14.13
N LEU A 231 9.64 26.21 -14.55
CA LEU A 231 8.60 27.26 -14.49
C LEU A 231 7.86 27.28 -13.14
N TYR A 232 8.03 26.25 -12.30
CA TYR A 232 7.35 26.16 -11.00
C TYR A 232 8.22 26.79 -9.90
N ARG A 233 8.56 28.05 -10.10
CA ARG A 233 9.30 28.89 -9.17
C ARG A 233 9.05 30.36 -9.44
N TYR A 234 9.07 31.17 -8.41
CA TYR A 234 9.02 32.62 -8.50
C TYR A 234 10.37 33.23 -8.23
N LYS A 235 10.87 34.06 -9.14
CA LYS A 235 12.10 34.82 -8.93
C LYS A 235 11.96 35.74 -7.71
N LYS A 236 13.08 36.07 -7.05
CA LYS A 236 13.11 36.88 -5.82
C LYS A 236 12.51 38.28 -5.95
N ASP A 237 12.55 38.86 -7.14
CA ASP A 237 11.94 40.15 -7.48
C ASP A 237 10.43 40.07 -7.74
N HIS A 238 9.90 38.88 -7.98
CA HIS A 238 8.49 38.67 -8.28
C HIS A 238 7.60 38.95 -7.06
N GLN A 239 6.41 39.58 -7.26
CA GLN A 239 5.48 39.94 -6.20
C GLN A 239 5.06 38.71 -5.38
N LEU A 240 4.71 37.59 -6.03
CA LEU A 240 4.29 36.37 -5.35
C LEU A 240 5.42 35.73 -4.50
N TYR A 241 6.68 35.87 -4.91
CA TYR A 241 7.79 35.47 -4.03
C TYR A 241 7.81 36.28 -2.74
N LYS A 242 7.63 37.60 -2.82
CA LYS A 242 7.62 38.48 -1.64
C LYS A 242 6.44 38.14 -0.71
N VAL A 243 5.28 37.77 -1.26
CA VAL A 243 4.10 37.36 -0.48
C VAL A 243 4.34 35.98 0.16
N TYR A 244 4.63 34.96 -0.62
CA TYR A 244 4.62 33.56 -0.16
C TYR A 244 5.91 33.10 0.51
N TRP A 245 7.01 33.78 0.29
CA TRP A 245 8.27 33.53 1.02
C TRP A 245 8.61 34.66 1.97
N GLY A 246 8.52 35.92 1.52
CA GLY A 246 9.01 37.08 2.26
C GLY A 246 8.34 37.30 3.62
N GLN A 247 7.08 36.90 3.80
CA GLN A 247 6.37 37.03 5.08
C GLN A 247 6.92 36.11 6.16
N GLN A 248 7.36 34.91 5.83
CA GLN A 248 7.92 33.94 6.78
C GLN A 248 9.45 33.87 6.74
N GLY A 249 10.07 34.09 5.58
CA GLY A 249 11.51 34.10 5.33
C GLY A 249 12.20 32.76 5.60
N ARG A 250 11.45 31.70 5.92
CA ARG A 250 11.92 30.35 6.21
C ARG A 250 10.89 29.28 5.87
N MET A 251 11.33 28.05 5.73
CA MET A 251 10.44 26.89 5.63
C MET A 251 9.78 26.59 6.98
N THR A 252 8.56 26.07 6.94
CA THR A 252 7.94 25.44 8.11
C THR A 252 8.69 24.16 8.49
N ALA A 253 8.44 23.61 9.68
CA ALA A 253 9.07 22.34 10.09
C ALA A 253 8.67 21.18 9.16
N GLU A 254 7.43 21.17 8.66
CA GLU A 254 6.95 20.16 7.70
C GLU A 254 7.62 20.32 6.34
N GLU A 255 7.69 21.54 5.80
CA GLU A 255 8.37 21.82 4.54
C GLU A 255 9.86 21.48 4.62
N SER A 256 10.54 21.81 5.73
CA SER A 256 11.95 21.48 5.92
C SER A 256 12.20 19.98 5.91
N ARG A 257 11.31 19.20 6.56
CA ARG A 257 11.38 17.74 6.54
C ARG A 257 11.15 17.20 5.11
N LEU A 258 10.10 17.67 4.43
CA LEU A 258 9.80 17.23 3.06
C LEU A 258 10.90 17.62 2.08
N ALA A 259 11.48 18.82 2.20
CA ALA A 259 12.60 19.27 1.38
C ALA A 259 13.86 18.42 1.62
N HIS A 260 14.11 18.02 2.87
CA HIS A 260 15.17 17.07 3.20
C HIS A 260 14.93 15.70 2.55
N ASP A 261 13.70 15.15 2.69
CA ASP A 261 13.34 13.87 2.08
C ASP A 261 13.49 13.91 0.54
N VAL A 262 13.09 15.01 -0.11
CA VAL A 262 13.31 15.23 -1.56
C VAL A 262 14.79 15.25 -1.90
N SER A 263 15.60 15.95 -1.11
CA SER A 263 17.06 16.01 -1.31
C SER A 263 17.73 14.64 -1.19
N VAL A 264 17.29 13.83 -0.23
CA VAL A 264 17.82 12.47 -0.02
C VAL A 264 17.40 11.52 -1.14
N LEU A 265 16.12 11.53 -1.53
CA LEU A 265 15.56 10.55 -2.47
C LEU A 265 15.74 10.96 -3.95
N TYR A 266 15.72 12.25 -4.25
CA TYR A 266 15.71 12.78 -5.62
C TYR A 266 16.78 13.84 -5.85
N GLY A 267 17.75 13.94 -4.97
CA GLY A 267 18.85 14.92 -5.06
C GLY A 267 19.64 14.82 -6.36
N ASP A 268 19.81 13.63 -6.93
CA ASP A 268 20.48 13.44 -8.23
C ASP A 268 19.70 14.08 -9.39
N CYS A 269 18.37 14.08 -9.32
CA CYS A 269 17.52 14.81 -10.27
C CYS A 269 17.74 16.32 -10.14
N LEU A 270 17.69 16.85 -8.92
CA LEU A 270 17.88 18.28 -8.66
C LEU A 270 19.29 18.73 -9.06
N GLU A 271 20.32 17.95 -8.74
CA GLU A 271 21.70 18.25 -9.12
C GLU A 271 21.88 18.27 -10.66
N TYR A 272 21.28 17.29 -11.36
CA TYR A 272 21.30 17.27 -12.82
C TYR A 272 20.60 18.48 -13.44
N LEU A 273 19.49 18.93 -12.86
CA LEU A 273 18.68 20.01 -13.41
C LEU A 273 19.15 21.40 -12.99
N TYR A 274 19.66 21.55 -11.78
CA TYR A 274 19.89 22.85 -11.15
C TYR A 274 21.29 23.01 -10.53
N GLY A 275 22.12 21.95 -10.52
CA GLY A 275 23.46 21.98 -9.91
C GLY A 275 23.44 21.98 -8.37
N THR A 276 22.32 21.66 -7.74
CA THR A 276 22.16 21.55 -6.29
C THR A 276 21.22 20.39 -5.97
N LYS A 277 21.44 19.74 -4.83
CA LYS A 277 20.53 18.68 -4.33
C LYS A 277 19.39 19.22 -3.49
N GLU A 278 19.35 20.51 -3.24
CA GLU A 278 18.40 21.15 -2.34
C GLU A 278 17.34 21.95 -3.11
N LEU A 279 16.15 22.01 -2.55
CA LEU A 279 15.08 22.88 -3.01
C LEU A 279 15.41 24.33 -2.64
N VAL A 280 15.11 25.25 -3.56
CA VAL A 280 15.35 26.67 -3.35
C VAL A 280 14.09 27.42 -2.92
N PRO A 281 14.23 28.56 -2.20
CA PRO A 281 13.10 29.36 -1.73
C PRO A 281 12.09 29.74 -2.82
N GLU A 282 12.54 29.94 -4.04
CA GLU A 282 11.74 30.29 -5.20
C GLU A 282 10.72 29.20 -5.58
N GLN A 283 11.10 27.92 -5.38
CA GLN A 283 10.23 26.77 -5.61
C GLN A 283 9.20 26.64 -4.47
N ILE A 284 9.62 26.85 -3.24
CA ILE A 284 8.71 26.81 -2.06
C ILE A 284 7.66 27.91 -2.15
N ALA A 285 8.06 29.12 -2.56
CA ALA A 285 7.12 30.24 -2.79
C ALA A 285 6.05 29.87 -3.82
N TRP A 286 6.44 29.20 -4.92
CA TRP A 286 5.50 28.74 -5.93
C TRP A 286 4.55 27.66 -5.37
N TYR A 287 5.06 26.70 -4.60
CA TYR A 287 4.25 25.63 -4.03
C TYR A 287 3.22 26.16 -3.03
N ARG A 288 3.59 27.13 -2.16
CA ARG A 288 2.67 27.80 -1.23
C ARG A 288 1.56 28.51 -1.98
N TRP A 289 1.89 29.31 -3.00
CA TRP A 289 0.88 29.94 -3.85
C TRP A 289 -0.06 28.91 -4.47
N TYR A 290 0.50 27.80 -4.99
CA TYR A 290 -0.30 26.76 -5.61
C TYR A 290 -1.30 26.13 -4.63
N THR A 291 -0.88 25.85 -3.41
CA THR A 291 -1.72 25.22 -2.38
C THR A 291 -2.72 26.19 -1.72
N GLU A 292 -2.43 27.47 -1.67
CA GLU A 292 -3.25 28.45 -0.96
C GLU A 292 -4.24 29.17 -1.90
N GLU A 293 -3.83 29.49 -3.13
CA GLU A 293 -4.69 30.24 -4.07
C GLU A 293 -5.18 29.41 -5.26
N LYS A 294 -4.32 28.53 -5.80
CA LYS A 294 -4.62 27.81 -7.04
C LYS A 294 -5.56 26.63 -6.80
N THR A 295 -5.44 25.98 -5.65
CA THR A 295 -6.17 24.76 -5.33
C THR A 295 -6.92 24.94 -4.03
N ALA A 296 -8.25 24.94 -4.08
CA ALA A 296 -9.11 25.13 -2.90
C ALA A 296 -9.07 23.93 -1.91
N ASP A 297 -8.58 22.77 -2.36
CA ASP A 297 -8.48 21.54 -1.57
C ASP A 297 -7.01 21.16 -1.36
N PRO A 298 -6.50 21.25 -0.11
CA PRO A 298 -5.11 20.90 0.20
C PRO A 298 -4.74 19.42 -0.05
N ASP A 299 -5.69 18.50 0.07
CA ASP A 299 -5.43 17.08 -0.18
C ASP A 299 -5.36 16.80 -1.69
N LEU A 300 -6.19 17.47 -2.48
CA LEU A 300 -6.07 17.47 -3.94
C LEU A 300 -4.72 18.06 -4.38
N ALA A 301 -4.27 19.16 -3.76
CA ALA A 301 -2.96 19.75 -4.05
C ALA A 301 -1.82 18.76 -3.80
N LYS A 302 -1.89 17.99 -2.69
CA LYS A 302 -0.88 16.97 -2.36
C LYS A 302 -0.86 15.82 -3.36
N SER A 303 -2.00 15.40 -3.89
CA SER A 303 -2.08 14.32 -4.89
C SER A 303 -1.68 14.79 -6.29
N GLU A 304 -2.02 16.02 -6.68
CA GLU A 304 -1.68 16.57 -7.99
C GLU A 304 -0.23 17.06 -8.10
N MET A 305 0.31 17.61 -7.01
CA MET A 305 1.70 18.15 -6.89
C MET A 305 2.41 17.55 -5.68
N PRO A 306 2.60 16.22 -5.65
CA PRO A 306 3.22 15.55 -4.50
C PRO A 306 4.70 15.93 -4.34
N TRP A 307 5.18 15.98 -3.10
CA TRP A 307 6.60 16.14 -2.82
C TRP A 307 7.37 14.84 -3.05
N LEU A 308 6.76 13.71 -2.68
CA LEU A 308 7.36 12.38 -2.70
C LEU A 308 6.40 11.41 -3.39
N ALA A 309 6.94 10.36 -4.00
CA ALA A 309 6.14 9.30 -4.62
C ALA A 309 5.15 8.66 -3.65
N GLU A 310 5.58 8.44 -2.41
CA GLU A 310 4.73 7.86 -1.36
C GLU A 310 3.49 8.71 -1.04
N THR A 311 3.61 10.02 -1.13
CA THR A 311 2.51 10.94 -0.82
C THR A 311 1.59 11.22 -2.02
N ALA A 312 1.98 10.77 -3.21
CA ALA A 312 1.19 10.95 -4.41
C ALA A 312 -0.10 10.13 -4.43
N PHE A 313 -0.05 8.92 -3.89
CA PHE A 313 -1.19 7.98 -3.88
C PHE A 313 -2.19 8.24 -2.74
N VAL A 314 -2.38 9.50 -2.37
CA VAL A 314 -3.40 9.89 -1.39
C VAL A 314 -4.77 9.87 -2.05
N THR A 315 -5.73 9.16 -1.45
CA THR A 315 -7.12 9.17 -1.90
C THR A 315 -7.86 10.35 -1.32
N THR A 316 -8.54 11.11 -2.16
CA THR A 316 -9.45 12.17 -1.73
C THR A 316 -10.83 11.55 -1.44
N GLY A 317 -11.21 11.50 -0.17
CA GLY A 317 -12.63 11.46 0.24
C GLY A 317 -13.29 10.10 0.48
N THR A 318 -12.75 8.93 0.07
CA THR A 318 -13.38 7.62 0.31
C THR A 318 -12.57 6.67 1.18
N GLN A 319 -11.30 6.98 1.41
CA GLN A 319 -10.42 6.11 2.18
C GLN A 319 -10.83 6.07 3.66
N TYR A 320 -11.05 4.86 4.18
CA TYR A 320 -11.53 4.67 5.54
C TYR A 320 -10.45 4.94 6.61
N TYR A 321 -9.20 4.59 6.34
CA TYR A 321 -8.04 4.87 7.19
C TYR A 321 -7.22 6.03 6.64
N ALA A 322 -6.81 6.98 7.48
CA ALA A 322 -6.07 8.15 7.02
C ALA A 322 -4.69 7.78 6.43
N SER A 323 -4.39 8.24 5.23
CA SER A 323 -3.14 7.96 4.51
C SER A 323 -1.89 8.33 5.31
N LYS A 324 -1.94 9.42 6.09
CA LYS A 324 -0.83 9.84 6.97
C LYS A 324 -0.47 8.76 8.00
N ASP A 325 -1.47 8.12 8.60
CA ASP A 325 -1.28 7.11 9.65
C ASP A 325 -0.77 5.80 9.05
N LEU A 326 -1.27 5.43 7.86
CA LEU A 326 -0.79 4.28 7.10
C LEU A 326 0.68 4.47 6.67
N THR A 327 1.03 5.64 6.17
CA THR A 327 2.41 5.97 5.74
C THR A 327 3.37 5.99 6.94
N ALA A 328 2.98 6.61 8.06
CA ALA A 328 3.77 6.61 9.28
C ALA A 328 4.01 5.19 9.82
N THR A 329 2.96 4.35 9.80
CA THR A 329 3.04 2.94 10.20
C THR A 329 3.97 2.16 9.27
N ARG A 330 3.90 2.38 7.95
CA ARG A 330 4.78 1.73 6.97
C ARG A 330 6.25 2.05 7.22
N ARG A 331 6.59 3.32 7.47
CA ARG A 331 7.96 3.73 7.81
C ARG A 331 8.47 3.03 9.06
N ARG A 332 7.63 2.94 10.10
CA ARG A 332 7.97 2.22 11.33
C ARG A 332 8.24 0.73 11.05
N LEU A 333 7.35 0.06 10.33
CA LEU A 333 7.48 -1.37 10.00
C LEU A 333 8.73 -1.69 9.18
N ASN A 334 9.19 -0.78 8.33
CA ASN A 334 10.42 -0.97 7.55
C ASN A 334 11.69 -1.01 8.44
N GLY A 335 11.64 -0.48 9.66
CA GLY A 335 12.74 -0.50 10.63
C GLY A 335 12.62 -1.62 11.69
N GLU A 336 11.57 -2.43 11.66
CA GLU A 336 11.36 -3.50 12.64
C GLU A 336 12.13 -4.78 12.27
N PRO A 337 12.46 -5.60 13.28
CA PRO A 337 13.06 -6.91 13.04
C PRO A 337 12.16 -7.79 12.16
N VAL A 338 12.79 -8.67 11.38
CA VAL A 338 12.06 -9.64 10.56
C VAL A 338 11.30 -10.61 11.47
N PRO A 339 9.97 -10.75 11.32
CA PRO A 339 9.18 -11.66 12.13
C PRO A 339 9.49 -13.12 11.80
N ARG A 340 9.15 -14.04 12.73
CA ARG A 340 9.24 -15.48 12.47
C ARG A 340 8.10 -15.92 11.56
N HIS A 341 8.45 -16.60 10.50
CA HIS A 341 7.50 -17.17 9.55
C HIS A 341 7.41 -18.68 9.76
N LEU A 342 6.21 -19.15 10.03
CA LEU A 342 5.92 -20.55 10.34
C LEU A 342 4.83 -21.06 9.41
N ARG A 343 4.75 -22.38 9.26
CA ARG A 343 3.66 -23.04 8.57
C ARG A 343 3.00 -24.04 9.51
N ILE A 344 1.70 -23.86 9.72
CA ILE A 344 0.86 -24.85 10.38
C ILE A 344 0.39 -25.84 9.33
N GLU A 345 0.68 -27.10 9.54
CA GLU A 345 0.22 -28.22 8.72
C GLU A 345 -0.67 -29.14 9.56
N ILE A 346 -1.88 -29.37 9.08
CA ILE A 346 -2.84 -30.28 9.69
C ILE A 346 -3.09 -31.41 8.71
N GLN A 347 -2.75 -32.64 9.10
CA GLN A 347 -2.96 -33.80 8.24
C GLN A 347 -4.39 -34.34 8.41
N GLN A 348 -4.63 -35.17 9.43
CA GLN A 348 -5.94 -35.80 9.63
C GLN A 348 -6.57 -35.51 10.99
N ARG A 349 -5.75 -35.23 12.00
CA ARG A 349 -6.20 -35.02 13.38
C ARG A 349 -5.56 -33.78 13.98
N LEU A 350 -6.16 -33.24 15.03
CA LEU A 350 -5.59 -32.17 15.81
C LEU A 350 -4.20 -32.52 16.39
N THR A 351 -4.02 -33.78 16.77
CA THR A 351 -2.73 -34.33 17.27
C THR A 351 -1.64 -34.40 16.20
N ASP A 352 -2.01 -34.40 14.93
CA ASP A 352 -1.09 -34.46 13.79
C ASP A 352 -0.67 -33.07 13.30
N THR A 353 -1.05 -32.02 14.05
CA THR A 353 -0.70 -30.64 13.73
C THR A 353 0.79 -30.42 13.93
N GLN A 354 1.46 -30.02 12.87
CA GLN A 354 2.89 -29.68 12.89
C GLN A 354 3.08 -28.21 12.64
N ILE A 355 4.08 -27.63 13.28
CA ILE A 355 4.49 -26.24 13.06
C ILE A 355 5.95 -26.27 12.70
N VAL A 356 6.23 -25.80 11.49
CA VAL A 356 7.57 -25.82 10.92
C VAL A 356 7.99 -24.40 10.53
N GLU A 357 9.28 -24.11 10.67
CA GLU A 357 9.84 -22.87 10.12
C GLU A 357 9.68 -22.90 8.59
N SER A 358 9.27 -21.79 8.02
CA SER A 358 8.91 -21.75 6.61
C SER A 358 9.32 -20.41 5.98
N PRO A 359 9.73 -20.39 4.70
CA PRO A 359 9.92 -19.14 3.99
C PRO A 359 8.63 -18.31 3.96
N ARG A 360 8.75 -16.99 4.02
CA ARG A 360 7.62 -16.06 4.02
C ARG A 360 6.56 -16.35 2.95
N LYS A 361 6.99 -16.76 1.74
CA LYS A 361 6.08 -16.99 0.60
C LYS A 361 5.10 -18.14 0.78
N VAL A 362 5.44 -19.13 1.63
CA VAL A 362 4.63 -20.33 1.87
C VAL A 362 4.18 -20.46 3.32
N SER A 363 4.52 -19.49 4.17
CA SER A 363 4.08 -19.42 5.55
C SER A 363 2.60 -19.04 5.64
N ASN A 364 1.89 -19.60 6.60
CA ASN A 364 0.52 -19.24 6.94
C ASN A 364 0.38 -18.70 8.37
N LEU A 365 1.47 -18.70 9.15
CA LEU A 365 1.53 -18.14 10.48
C LEU A 365 2.76 -17.22 10.60
N THR A 366 2.55 -15.99 11.05
CA THR A 366 3.61 -15.03 11.34
C THR A 366 3.56 -14.68 12.82
N ILE A 367 4.70 -14.80 13.51
CA ILE A 367 4.86 -14.41 14.91
C ILE A 367 5.72 -13.16 14.98
N TYR A 368 5.14 -12.07 15.49
CA TYR A 368 5.83 -10.80 15.74
C TYR A 368 6.44 -10.77 17.14
N ALA A 369 5.73 -11.34 18.13
CA ALA A 369 6.22 -11.49 19.49
C ALA A 369 5.78 -12.83 20.07
N ALA A 370 6.68 -13.48 20.81
CA ALA A 370 6.39 -14.72 21.53
C ALA A 370 5.38 -14.49 22.67
N PRO A 371 4.60 -15.51 23.08
CA PRO A 371 3.78 -15.43 24.27
C PRO A 371 4.61 -15.11 25.51
N GLU A 372 4.11 -14.22 26.34
CA GLU A 372 4.74 -13.86 27.63
C GLU A 372 3.88 -14.32 28.79
N GLU A 373 4.53 -14.82 29.86
CA GLU A 373 3.85 -15.11 31.12
C GLU A 373 3.21 -13.83 31.69
N LYS A 374 2.00 -13.95 32.22
CA LYS A 374 1.24 -12.83 32.84
C LYS A 374 0.78 -11.74 31.85
N ALA A 375 0.94 -11.92 30.56
CA ALA A 375 0.35 -11.04 29.56
C ALA A 375 -1.11 -11.44 29.26
N TYR A 376 -1.89 -10.47 28.79
CA TYR A 376 -3.29 -10.66 28.41
C TYR A 376 -3.42 -10.49 26.90
N TYR A 377 -4.23 -11.35 26.28
CA TYR A 377 -4.37 -11.36 24.84
C TYR A 377 -5.82 -11.28 24.38
N THR A 378 -6.03 -10.72 23.21
CA THR A 378 -7.26 -10.90 22.44
C THR A 378 -6.93 -11.49 21.09
N LEU A 379 -7.90 -12.19 20.53
CA LEU A 379 -7.82 -12.83 19.25
C LEU A 379 -9.11 -12.54 18.48
N GLY A 380 -8.99 -12.08 17.24
CA GLY A 380 -10.10 -11.94 16.31
C GLY A 380 -9.94 -12.92 15.15
N ALA A 381 -11.03 -13.55 14.75
CA ALA A 381 -11.04 -14.59 13.73
C ALA A 381 -12.16 -14.36 12.72
N ASP A 382 -11.80 -14.38 11.45
CA ASP A 382 -12.69 -14.30 10.30
C ASP A 382 -12.57 -15.57 9.45
N PRO A 383 -13.55 -16.49 9.50
CA PRO A 383 -13.51 -17.77 8.80
C PRO A 383 -14.16 -17.69 7.43
N ILE A 384 -13.61 -18.47 6.48
CA ILE A 384 -14.18 -18.72 5.17
C ILE A 384 -14.42 -20.22 4.94
N TYR A 385 -15.13 -20.58 3.86
CA TYR A 385 -15.32 -21.99 3.49
C TYR A 385 -14.07 -22.67 2.93
N GLY A 386 -13.05 -21.93 2.50
CA GLY A 386 -11.80 -22.47 1.96
C GLY A 386 -12.02 -23.21 0.64
N SER A 387 -11.83 -22.56 -0.51
CA SER A 387 -12.14 -23.20 -1.79
C SER A 387 -11.05 -23.05 -2.86
N SER A 388 -10.20 -22.05 -2.80
CA SER A 388 -9.13 -21.83 -3.78
C SER A 388 -8.16 -20.76 -3.33
N ASP A 389 -6.96 -20.73 -3.93
CA ASP A 389 -5.92 -19.71 -3.68
C ASP A 389 -6.37 -18.27 -4.03
N TRP A 390 -7.47 -18.12 -4.76
CA TRP A 390 -8.04 -16.83 -5.19
C TRP A 390 -9.23 -16.37 -4.35
N ALA A 391 -9.73 -17.21 -3.45
CA ALA A 391 -10.85 -16.89 -2.55
C ALA A 391 -10.40 -15.98 -1.39
N ASP A 392 -11.36 -15.46 -0.63
CA ASP A 392 -11.12 -14.86 0.67
C ASP A 392 -10.36 -15.83 1.56
N ALA A 393 -9.72 -15.36 2.61
CA ALA A 393 -8.86 -16.19 3.43
C ALA A 393 -9.35 -16.28 4.88
N ASN A 394 -9.20 -17.46 5.48
CA ASN A 394 -9.30 -17.62 6.93
C ASN A 394 -8.23 -16.77 7.61
N THR A 395 -8.60 -15.89 8.52
CA THR A 395 -7.67 -15.03 9.24
C THR A 395 -7.83 -15.10 10.74
N ILE A 396 -6.71 -15.04 11.45
CA ILE A 396 -6.65 -14.87 12.90
C ILE A 396 -5.64 -13.77 13.19
N SER A 397 -6.04 -12.78 13.96
CA SER A 397 -5.17 -11.71 14.44
C SER A 397 -5.09 -11.76 15.96
N VAL A 398 -3.87 -11.89 16.52
CA VAL A 398 -3.64 -11.97 17.97
C VAL A 398 -2.97 -10.71 18.46
N TRP A 399 -3.48 -10.17 19.58
CA TRP A 399 -3.05 -8.91 20.15
C TRP A 399 -2.73 -9.05 21.64
N ARG A 400 -1.57 -8.58 22.06
CA ARG A 400 -1.23 -8.36 23.47
C ARG A 400 -1.88 -7.07 23.93
N CYS A 401 -2.49 -7.07 25.11
CA CYS A 401 -3.38 -6.02 25.59
C CYS A 401 -2.98 -5.45 26.92
N TRP A 402 -3.03 -4.12 27.01
CA TRP A 402 -2.97 -3.32 28.23
C TRP A 402 -4.23 -2.45 28.32
N SER A 403 -4.39 -1.71 29.39
CA SER A 403 -5.54 -0.78 29.53
C SER A 403 -5.47 0.42 28.57
N ASP A 404 -4.28 0.81 28.16
CA ASP A 404 -3.98 1.98 27.35
C ASP A 404 -3.47 1.66 25.93
N ARG A 405 -3.18 0.39 25.62
CA ARG A 405 -2.61 -0.02 24.33
C ARG A 405 -2.93 -1.48 24.03
N ALA A 406 -3.04 -1.81 22.74
CA ALA A 406 -3.02 -3.16 22.21
C ALA A 406 -1.99 -3.26 21.09
N GLU A 407 -1.28 -4.39 21.00
CA GLU A 407 -0.17 -4.60 20.08
C GLU A 407 -0.30 -5.96 19.40
N GLN A 408 -0.23 -6.00 18.07
CA GLN A 408 -0.34 -7.22 17.29
C GLN A 408 0.89 -8.12 17.54
N VAL A 409 0.69 -9.37 17.95
CA VAL A 409 1.77 -10.30 18.26
C VAL A 409 1.84 -11.50 17.34
N ALA A 410 0.74 -11.84 16.67
CA ALA A 410 0.72 -12.92 15.69
C ALA A 410 -0.41 -12.74 14.68
N GLU A 411 -0.23 -13.37 13.52
CA GLU A 411 -1.22 -13.40 12.44
C GLU A 411 -1.20 -14.77 11.75
N PHE A 412 -2.37 -15.38 11.59
CA PHE A 412 -2.58 -16.54 10.73
C PHE A 412 -3.41 -16.11 9.51
N TRP A 413 -3.05 -16.63 8.35
CA TRP A 413 -3.74 -16.37 7.09
C TRP A 413 -3.66 -17.59 6.17
N SER A 414 -4.82 -18.08 5.69
CA SER A 414 -4.86 -19.18 4.74
C SER A 414 -6.15 -19.21 3.93
N PRO A 415 -6.09 -19.26 2.59
CA PRO A 415 -7.26 -19.36 1.73
C PRO A 415 -7.78 -20.80 1.56
N THR A 416 -7.04 -21.80 2.00
CA THR A 416 -7.30 -23.22 1.69
C THR A 416 -7.83 -24.05 2.85
N PHE A 417 -7.78 -23.54 4.09
CA PHE A 417 -8.24 -24.28 5.26
C PHE A 417 -9.77 -24.37 5.27
N LEU A 418 -10.27 -25.59 5.51
CA LEU A 418 -11.68 -25.85 5.72
C LEU A 418 -12.11 -25.41 7.13
N PRO A 419 -13.41 -25.16 7.40
CA PRO A 419 -13.88 -24.66 8.69
C PRO A 419 -13.45 -25.49 9.89
N TYR A 420 -13.40 -26.83 9.78
CA TYR A 420 -12.94 -27.70 10.88
C TYR A 420 -11.42 -27.55 11.14
N GLN A 421 -10.61 -27.41 10.09
CA GLN A 421 -9.18 -27.18 10.22
C GLN A 421 -8.91 -25.81 10.85
N PHE A 422 -9.67 -24.80 10.42
CA PHE A 422 -9.59 -23.47 10.98
C PHE A 422 -9.97 -23.43 12.47
N ALA A 423 -11.00 -24.21 12.87
CA ALA A 423 -11.36 -24.40 14.28
C ALA A 423 -10.17 -24.92 15.10
N TRP A 424 -9.41 -25.84 14.55
CA TRP A 424 -8.23 -26.42 15.20
C TRP A 424 -7.09 -25.42 15.34
N VAL A 425 -6.82 -24.63 14.28
CA VAL A 425 -5.83 -23.54 14.34
C VAL A 425 -6.26 -22.49 15.37
N LEU A 426 -7.53 -22.12 15.39
CA LEU A 426 -8.07 -21.16 16.34
C LEU A 426 -7.87 -21.60 17.78
N CYS A 427 -8.16 -22.87 18.08
CA CYS A 427 -7.91 -23.48 19.38
C CYS A 427 -6.42 -23.47 19.74
N TYR A 428 -5.57 -23.82 18.79
CA TYR A 428 -4.11 -23.81 18.98
C TYR A 428 -3.62 -22.40 19.34
N MET A 429 -4.00 -21.39 18.55
CA MET A 429 -3.57 -20.01 18.76
C MET A 429 -4.10 -19.46 20.10
N ALA A 430 -5.34 -19.75 20.44
CA ALA A 430 -5.92 -19.36 21.74
C ALA A 430 -5.21 -20.03 22.93
N GLY A 431 -4.78 -21.28 22.77
CA GLY A 431 -3.98 -21.99 23.78
C GLY A 431 -2.56 -21.43 23.90
N LEU A 432 -1.90 -21.13 22.79
CA LEU A 432 -0.55 -20.58 22.73
C LEU A 432 -0.47 -19.21 23.43
N TYR A 433 -1.46 -18.34 23.21
CA TYR A 433 -1.56 -16.99 23.77
C TYR A 433 -2.57 -16.93 24.95
N SER A 434 -2.55 -17.92 25.82
CA SER A 434 -3.44 -17.96 26.99
C SER A 434 -2.87 -17.10 28.15
N PRO A 435 -3.72 -16.34 28.90
CA PRO A 435 -5.17 -16.18 28.79
C PRO A 435 -5.60 -15.24 27.63
N CYS A 436 -6.53 -15.70 26.82
CA CYS A 436 -6.95 -15.01 25.60
C CYS A 436 -8.48 -14.88 25.52
N VAL A 437 -8.98 -13.65 25.28
CA VAL A 437 -10.37 -13.40 24.90
C VAL A 437 -10.45 -13.43 23.38
N TRP A 438 -11.16 -14.38 22.79
CA TRP A 438 -11.26 -14.55 21.35
C TRP A 438 -12.66 -14.29 20.80
N ASN A 439 -12.69 -13.54 19.72
CA ASN A 439 -13.90 -13.11 19.03
C ASN A 439 -13.90 -13.69 17.61
N LEU A 440 -14.92 -14.49 17.31
CA LEU A 440 -15.09 -15.16 16.04
C LEU A 440 -16.25 -14.52 15.28
N GLU A 441 -16.09 -14.23 14.00
CA GLU A 441 -17.22 -13.94 13.12
C GLU A 441 -18.03 -15.22 12.90
N ILE A 442 -19.34 -15.15 13.22
CA ILE A 442 -20.21 -16.32 13.15
C ILE A 442 -21.07 -16.40 11.89
N ASN A 443 -20.94 -15.44 10.99
CA ASN A 443 -21.64 -15.45 9.70
C ASN A 443 -21.10 -16.60 8.84
N GLY A 444 -21.99 -17.22 8.05
CA GLY A 444 -21.58 -18.27 7.12
C GLY A 444 -20.77 -19.40 7.77
N PRO A 445 -19.49 -19.58 7.43
CA PRO A 445 -18.65 -20.68 7.91
C PRO A 445 -18.34 -20.62 9.41
N GLY A 446 -18.49 -19.47 10.06
CA GLY A 446 -18.24 -19.32 11.50
C GLY A 446 -19.13 -20.19 12.37
N ALA A 447 -20.35 -20.48 11.95
CA ALA A 447 -21.24 -21.43 12.64
C ALA A 447 -20.67 -22.87 12.61
N ALA A 448 -20.08 -23.28 11.49
CA ALA A 448 -19.42 -24.59 11.36
C ALA A 448 -18.16 -24.66 12.23
N VAL A 449 -17.38 -23.58 12.30
CA VAL A 449 -16.22 -23.47 13.20
C VAL A 449 -16.64 -23.64 14.66
N LEU A 450 -17.70 -22.96 15.10
CA LEU A 450 -18.24 -23.12 16.47
C LEU A 450 -18.69 -24.55 16.75
N THR A 451 -19.35 -25.19 15.79
CA THR A 451 -19.81 -26.56 15.91
C THR A 451 -18.62 -27.49 16.13
N GLU A 452 -17.55 -27.33 15.36
CA GLU A 452 -16.33 -28.15 15.53
C GLU A 452 -15.64 -27.89 16.88
N ILE A 453 -15.59 -26.65 17.34
CA ILE A 453 -15.07 -26.34 18.68
C ILE A 453 -15.90 -27.04 19.77
N ASP A 454 -17.23 -27.06 19.64
CA ASP A 454 -18.09 -27.76 20.58
C ASP A 454 -17.94 -29.30 20.49
N ASN A 455 -17.67 -29.84 19.30
CA ASN A 455 -17.33 -31.25 19.12
C ASN A 455 -16.03 -31.59 19.82
N LEU A 456 -14.96 -30.80 19.61
CA LEU A 456 -13.69 -30.98 20.30
C LEU A 456 -13.84 -30.97 21.83
N ARG A 457 -14.71 -30.14 22.37
CA ARG A 457 -15.00 -30.09 23.81
C ARG A 457 -15.71 -31.34 24.33
N ARG A 458 -16.56 -31.94 23.52
CA ARG A 458 -17.36 -33.11 23.88
C ARG A 458 -16.57 -34.42 23.71
N GLN A 459 -15.55 -34.44 22.86
CA GLN A 459 -14.75 -35.64 22.60
C GLN A 459 -14.05 -36.09 23.88
N ARG A 460 -14.29 -37.36 24.26
CA ARG A 460 -13.54 -38.04 25.29
C ARG A 460 -12.33 -38.70 24.61
N PHE A 461 -11.18 -38.06 24.74
CA PHE A 461 -9.98 -38.59 24.13
C PHE A 461 -9.48 -39.80 24.90
N SER A 462 -9.35 -40.92 24.22
CA SER A 462 -8.80 -42.19 24.73
C SER A 462 -7.35 -42.41 24.29
N GLY A 463 -6.52 -41.36 24.21
CA GLY A 463 -5.16 -41.41 23.75
C GLY A 463 -4.11 -41.45 24.85
N ALA A 464 -2.82 -41.47 24.49
CA ALA A 464 -1.69 -41.44 25.42
C ALA A 464 -1.69 -40.20 26.33
N PRO A 465 -1.13 -40.23 27.55
CA PRO A 465 -1.15 -39.11 28.50
C PRO A 465 -0.59 -37.79 27.95
N THR A 466 0.36 -37.85 27.04
CA THR A 466 0.94 -36.70 26.34
C THR A 466 -0.08 -36.00 25.44
N ASP A 467 -0.87 -36.75 24.68
CA ASP A 467 -1.88 -36.22 23.78
C ASP A 467 -3.02 -35.57 24.56
N ARG A 468 -3.43 -36.18 25.67
CA ARG A 468 -4.45 -35.62 26.58
C ARG A 468 -3.99 -34.33 27.22
N LYS A 469 -2.72 -34.18 27.57
CA LYS A 469 -2.17 -32.99 28.22
C LYS A 469 -2.11 -31.82 27.21
N GLN A 470 -1.65 -32.06 26.00
CA GLN A 470 -1.67 -31.06 24.94
C GLN A 470 -3.09 -30.60 24.64
N LEU A 471 -4.02 -31.50 24.42
CA LEU A 471 -5.39 -31.20 24.14
C LEU A 471 -6.11 -30.51 25.30
N HIS A 472 -5.80 -30.92 26.56
CA HIS A 472 -6.35 -30.27 27.74
C HIS A 472 -5.86 -28.83 27.88
N ASN A 473 -4.63 -28.52 27.51
CA ASN A 473 -4.10 -27.17 27.47
C ASN A 473 -4.81 -26.33 26.39
N PHE A 474 -5.08 -26.90 25.21
CA PHE A 474 -5.86 -26.26 24.16
C PHE A 474 -7.31 -25.98 24.59
N LEU A 475 -7.98 -26.97 25.17
CA LEU A 475 -9.38 -26.88 25.55
C LEU A 475 -9.62 -26.12 26.86
N GLY A 476 -8.67 -26.16 27.79
CA GLY A 476 -8.73 -25.46 29.07
C GLY A 476 -8.82 -23.94 28.92
N GLY A 477 -8.09 -23.38 27.98
CA GLY A 477 -8.14 -21.95 27.64
C GLY A 477 -9.44 -21.48 26.98
N MET A 478 -10.27 -22.42 26.47
CA MET A 478 -11.49 -22.07 25.75
C MET A 478 -12.71 -21.80 26.64
N ARG A 479 -12.72 -22.24 27.91
CA ARG A 479 -13.94 -22.19 28.75
C ARG A 479 -14.29 -20.80 29.27
N GLU A 480 -13.30 -19.96 29.53
CA GLU A 480 -13.50 -18.74 30.34
C GLU A 480 -13.42 -17.45 29.55
N PHE A 481 -12.91 -17.45 28.32
CA PHE A 481 -12.53 -16.22 27.62
C PHE A 481 -13.16 -16.03 26.23
N PHE A 482 -14.22 -16.76 25.92
CA PHE A 482 -14.90 -16.58 24.64
C PHE A 482 -15.70 -15.28 24.63
N TYR A 483 -15.56 -14.46 23.58
CA TYR A 483 -16.37 -13.27 23.42
C TYR A 483 -17.83 -13.64 23.23
N SER A 484 -18.70 -13.11 24.09
CA SER A 484 -20.15 -13.32 24.00
C SER A 484 -20.83 -11.96 23.90
N ARG A 485 -21.85 -11.88 23.07
CA ARG A 485 -22.76 -10.75 23.06
C ARG A 485 -23.72 -10.86 24.22
N PHE A 486 -24.11 -9.72 24.76
CA PHE A 486 -25.09 -9.62 25.83
C PHE A 486 -26.30 -8.84 25.34
N ASP A 487 -27.45 -9.28 25.76
CA ASP A 487 -28.67 -8.48 25.64
C ASP A 487 -28.51 -7.18 26.44
N ALA A 488 -28.89 -6.05 25.84
CA ALA A 488 -28.71 -4.74 26.46
C ALA A 488 -29.55 -4.54 27.73
N MET A 489 -30.70 -5.19 27.83
CA MET A 489 -31.64 -5.07 28.96
C MET A 489 -31.40 -6.13 30.04
N THR A 490 -31.26 -7.39 29.63
CA THR A 490 -31.15 -8.52 30.56
C THR A 490 -29.71 -8.83 30.99
N ARG A 491 -28.73 -8.32 30.26
CA ARG A 491 -27.28 -8.64 30.40
C ARG A 491 -26.96 -10.13 30.29
N ASN A 492 -27.88 -10.93 29.77
CA ASN A 492 -27.64 -12.34 29.52
C ASN A 492 -26.84 -12.54 28.23
N PRO A 493 -25.94 -13.55 28.17
CA PRO A 493 -25.22 -13.87 26.95
C PRO A 493 -26.20 -14.39 25.90
N THR A 494 -26.31 -13.68 24.76
CA THR A 494 -27.25 -14.05 23.69
C THR A 494 -26.61 -14.99 22.67
N ALA A 495 -25.33 -14.80 22.35
CA ALA A 495 -24.59 -15.64 21.43
C ALA A 495 -23.09 -15.53 21.66
N ARG A 496 -22.35 -16.59 21.31
CA ARG A 496 -20.89 -16.58 21.22
C ARG A 496 -20.46 -16.00 19.88
N GLY A 497 -19.39 -15.20 19.87
CA GLY A 497 -18.85 -14.56 18.68
C GLY A 497 -19.66 -13.34 18.21
N THR A 498 -19.26 -12.78 17.09
CA THR A 498 -19.87 -11.59 16.48
C THR A 498 -20.61 -11.94 15.19
N GLN A 499 -21.84 -11.52 15.08
CA GLN A 499 -22.59 -11.54 13.82
C GLN A 499 -22.39 -10.20 13.12
N SER A 500 -21.72 -10.21 11.97
CA SER A 500 -21.47 -8.99 11.19
C SER A 500 -22.73 -8.53 10.48
N THR A 501 -23.54 -7.77 11.20
CA THR A 501 -24.59 -6.93 10.62
C THR A 501 -24.00 -5.60 10.20
N PHE A 502 -24.69 -4.83 9.37
CA PHE A 502 -24.26 -3.48 8.99
C PHE A 502 -23.85 -2.62 10.20
N LYS A 503 -24.67 -2.62 11.26
CA LYS A 503 -24.40 -1.87 12.49
C LYS A 503 -23.15 -2.35 13.23
N GLU A 504 -23.00 -3.67 13.37
CA GLU A 504 -21.85 -4.25 14.07
C GLU A 504 -20.57 -4.09 13.26
N LYS A 505 -20.61 -4.25 11.92
CA LYS A 505 -19.44 -4.03 11.06
C LYS A 505 -18.96 -2.58 11.16
N ASN A 506 -19.87 -1.61 11.11
CA ASN A 506 -19.51 -0.19 11.32
C ASN A 506 -18.90 0.05 12.71
N ARG A 507 -19.42 -0.63 13.76
CA ARG A 507 -18.93 -0.46 15.13
C ARG A 507 -17.52 -0.98 15.31
N TYR A 508 -17.23 -2.24 14.94
CA TYR A 508 -15.89 -2.79 15.17
C TYR A 508 -14.84 -2.20 14.22
N MET A 509 -15.20 -1.92 12.98
CA MET A 509 -14.32 -1.23 12.04
C MET A 509 -14.03 0.21 12.49
N GLY A 510 -15.06 0.95 12.93
CA GLY A 510 -14.90 2.30 13.46
C GLY A 510 -13.99 2.35 14.68
N ASN A 511 -14.19 1.43 15.62
CA ASN A 511 -13.32 1.31 16.79
C ASN A 511 -11.87 1.02 16.40
N PHE A 512 -11.64 0.08 15.48
CA PHE A 512 -10.28 -0.22 15.05
C PHE A 512 -9.61 0.99 14.39
N ARG A 513 -10.33 1.69 13.49
CA ARG A 513 -9.85 2.92 12.85
C ARG A 513 -9.44 3.98 13.89
N ASP A 514 -10.33 4.25 14.85
CA ASP A 514 -10.12 5.32 15.82
C ASP A 514 -8.95 5.01 16.77
N TYR A 515 -8.78 3.75 17.19
CA TYR A 515 -7.66 3.36 18.05
C TYR A 515 -6.34 3.27 17.26
N PHE A 516 -6.37 2.89 15.99
CA PHE A 516 -5.21 2.95 15.09
C PHE A 516 -4.77 4.40 14.89
N ALA A 517 -5.66 5.31 14.52
CA ALA A 517 -5.36 6.73 14.31
C ALA A 517 -4.79 7.41 15.57
N ARG A 518 -5.19 6.96 16.77
CA ARG A 518 -4.67 7.44 18.06
C ARG A 518 -3.35 6.78 18.47
N GLY A 519 -2.82 5.85 17.69
CA GLY A 519 -1.60 5.11 18.03
C GLY A 519 -1.74 4.17 19.22
N LEU A 520 -2.95 3.71 19.51
CA LEU A 520 -3.26 2.80 20.63
C LEU A 520 -3.45 1.35 20.18
N ALA A 521 -3.69 1.11 18.88
CA ALA A 521 -3.64 -0.19 18.24
C ALA A 521 -2.40 -0.24 17.36
N ILE A 522 -1.39 -1.01 17.77
CA ILE A 522 -0.08 -1.08 17.12
C ILE A 522 -0.04 -2.31 16.20
N ILE A 523 0.14 -2.08 14.92
CA ILE A 523 0.18 -3.11 13.88
C ILE A 523 1.63 -3.49 13.61
N HIS A 524 1.91 -4.79 13.43
CA HIS A 524 3.20 -5.33 12.97
C HIS A 524 3.11 -6.04 11.63
N SER A 525 1.90 -6.28 11.12
CA SER A 525 1.67 -6.92 9.82
C SER A 525 1.72 -5.92 8.67
N ILE A 526 2.68 -6.09 7.76
CA ILE A 526 2.69 -5.37 6.47
C ILE A 526 1.49 -5.78 5.61
N PRO A 527 1.13 -7.08 5.47
CA PRO A 527 -0.07 -7.47 4.72
C PRO A 527 -1.38 -6.86 5.27
N LEU A 528 -1.55 -6.79 6.60
CA LEU A 528 -2.70 -6.11 7.21
C LEU A 528 -2.71 -4.61 6.84
N LEU A 529 -1.57 -3.94 6.91
CA LEU A 529 -1.46 -2.54 6.52
C LEU A 529 -1.81 -2.32 5.05
N GLU A 530 -1.41 -3.24 4.17
CA GLU A 530 -1.78 -3.17 2.75
C GLU A 530 -3.29 -3.36 2.54
N GLU A 531 -3.94 -4.30 3.23
CA GLU A 531 -5.41 -4.45 3.16
C GLU A 531 -6.12 -3.18 3.68
N MET A 532 -5.66 -2.58 4.79
CA MET A 532 -6.23 -1.33 5.32
C MET A 532 -6.23 -0.18 4.31
N ARG A 533 -5.29 -0.15 3.37
CA ARG A 533 -5.21 0.88 2.32
C ARG A 533 -6.39 0.79 1.33
N TRP A 534 -6.95 -0.40 1.17
CA TRP A 534 -8.03 -0.68 0.23
C TRP A 534 -9.44 -0.61 0.86
N ILE A 535 -9.52 -0.32 2.16
CA ILE A 535 -10.82 -0.17 2.82
C ILE A 535 -11.42 1.18 2.45
N GLU A 536 -12.61 1.12 1.88
CA GLU A 536 -13.41 2.28 1.52
C GLU A 536 -14.76 2.27 2.25
N GLN A 537 -15.34 3.44 2.43
CA GLN A 537 -16.68 3.58 2.97
C GLN A 537 -17.53 4.42 2.03
N GLU A 538 -18.45 3.77 1.33
CA GLU A 538 -19.48 4.45 0.55
C GLU A 538 -20.66 4.86 1.44
N PRO A 539 -21.36 5.96 1.11
CA PRO A 539 -22.57 6.35 1.82
C PRO A 539 -23.61 5.22 1.84
N GLY A 540 -24.07 4.84 3.03
CA GLY A 540 -25.06 3.78 3.22
C GLY A 540 -24.51 2.34 3.19
N LYS A 541 -23.22 2.15 3.00
CA LYS A 541 -22.55 0.84 3.09
C LYS A 541 -21.63 0.76 4.31
N ALA A 542 -21.42 -0.44 4.82
CA ALA A 542 -20.38 -0.68 5.83
C ALA A 542 -18.99 -0.60 5.19
N PRO A 543 -17.94 -0.22 5.95
CA PRO A 543 -16.57 -0.23 5.44
C PRO A 543 -16.18 -1.63 4.95
N GLY A 544 -15.49 -1.71 3.82
CA GLY A 544 -15.03 -2.98 3.25
C GLY A 544 -14.00 -2.77 2.16
N GLY A 545 -13.39 -3.85 1.69
CA GLY A 545 -12.42 -3.81 0.59
C GLY A 545 -13.05 -3.32 -0.71
N SER A 546 -12.34 -2.41 -1.39
CA SER A 546 -12.77 -1.89 -2.70
C SER A 546 -12.41 -2.86 -3.83
N ASN A 547 -13.33 -3.08 -4.77
CA ASN A 547 -13.09 -3.68 -6.10
C ASN A 547 -12.25 -4.96 -6.18
N ARG A 548 -12.45 -6.02 -5.47
CA ARG A 548 -11.66 -7.27 -5.43
C ARG A 548 -10.52 -7.28 -4.40
N HIS A 549 -10.30 -6.21 -3.68
CA HIS A 549 -9.36 -6.23 -2.56
C HIS A 549 -10.00 -6.86 -1.34
N LYS A 550 -9.23 -7.71 -0.68
CA LYS A 550 -9.66 -8.45 0.49
C LYS A 550 -9.62 -7.55 1.72
N ASP A 551 -10.51 -7.80 2.67
CA ASP A 551 -10.54 -7.14 3.98
C ASP A 551 -10.44 -8.13 5.16
N ASP A 552 -10.10 -9.38 4.87
CA ASP A 552 -10.12 -10.49 5.83
C ASP A 552 -9.22 -10.22 7.06
N ARG A 553 -7.97 -9.77 6.85
CA ARG A 553 -7.05 -9.42 7.96
C ARG A 553 -7.55 -8.23 8.75
N VAL A 554 -8.16 -7.27 8.06
CA VAL A 554 -8.70 -6.06 8.70
C VAL A 554 -9.88 -6.43 9.58
N ILE A 555 -10.77 -7.32 9.12
CA ILE A 555 -11.89 -7.84 9.91
C ILE A 555 -11.37 -8.60 11.13
N GLY A 556 -10.43 -9.53 10.95
CA GLY A 556 -9.81 -10.26 12.05
C GLY A 556 -9.18 -9.34 13.11
N ALA A 557 -8.43 -8.31 12.69
CA ALA A 557 -7.85 -7.31 13.59
C ALA A 557 -8.92 -6.49 14.31
N ALA A 558 -9.94 -6.03 13.59
CA ALA A 558 -11.03 -5.23 14.16
C ALA A 558 -11.85 -6.02 15.20
N LEU A 559 -12.08 -7.32 14.98
CA LEU A 559 -12.75 -8.20 15.94
C LEU A 559 -11.92 -8.41 17.21
N ALA A 560 -10.58 -8.53 17.10
CA ALA A 560 -9.69 -8.61 18.25
C ALA A 560 -9.72 -7.33 19.09
N ILE A 561 -9.64 -6.17 18.43
CA ILE A 561 -9.73 -4.86 19.09
C ILE A 561 -11.11 -4.67 19.74
N GLN A 562 -12.19 -5.14 19.10
CA GLN A 562 -13.52 -5.08 19.71
C GLN A 562 -13.60 -5.93 21.00
N ALA A 563 -13.01 -7.14 20.99
CA ALA A 563 -12.94 -7.98 22.19
C ALA A 563 -12.11 -7.32 23.31
N TRP A 564 -11.01 -6.66 22.95
CA TRP A 564 -10.22 -5.88 23.90
C TRP A 564 -11.05 -4.77 24.54
N LEU A 565 -11.71 -3.94 23.75
CA LEU A 565 -12.50 -2.80 24.23
C LEU A 565 -13.66 -3.21 25.13
N ASP A 566 -14.40 -4.22 24.74
CA ASP A 566 -15.63 -4.62 25.41
C ASP A 566 -15.37 -5.48 26.67
N ARG A 567 -14.27 -6.25 26.67
CA ARG A 567 -14.08 -7.30 27.68
C ARG A 567 -12.82 -7.14 28.50
N LEU A 568 -11.69 -6.94 27.85
CA LEU A 568 -10.41 -7.03 28.51
C LEU A 568 -9.97 -5.68 29.07
N ARG A 569 -10.11 -4.62 28.27
CA ARG A 569 -9.68 -3.28 28.66
C ARG A 569 -10.28 -2.77 29.98
N PRO A 570 -11.60 -2.90 30.23
CA PRO A 570 -12.17 -2.46 31.52
C PRO A 570 -11.57 -3.20 32.72
N ARG A 571 -11.28 -4.51 32.58
CA ARG A 571 -10.65 -5.32 33.62
C ARG A 571 -9.21 -4.88 33.87
N LEU A 572 -8.43 -4.66 32.79
CA LEU A 572 -7.05 -4.20 32.89
C LEU A 572 -6.96 -2.80 33.51
N MET A 573 -7.91 -1.92 33.23
CA MET A 573 -8.02 -0.61 33.87
C MET A 573 -8.25 -0.74 35.39
N LEU A 574 -9.13 -1.63 35.81
CA LEU A 574 -9.40 -1.88 37.24
C LEU A 574 -8.18 -2.50 37.94
N GLN A 575 -7.42 -3.32 37.25
CA GLN A 575 -6.20 -3.96 37.75
C GLN A 575 -4.98 -3.03 37.68
N GLY A 576 -5.07 -1.86 37.03
CA GLY A 576 -3.96 -0.92 36.85
C GLY A 576 -2.85 -1.45 35.93
N ILE A 577 -3.18 -2.37 34.99
CA ILE A 577 -2.23 -2.94 34.03
C ILE A 577 -2.19 -2.01 32.81
N SER A 578 -1.11 -1.26 32.67
CA SER A 578 -0.91 -0.26 31.61
C SER A 578 0.47 -0.44 30.99
N PHE A 579 0.57 -0.28 29.67
CA PHE A 579 1.83 -0.32 28.95
C PHE A 579 2.81 0.74 29.46
N GLN A 580 2.32 1.95 29.67
CA GLN A 580 3.15 3.06 30.13
C GLN A 580 3.73 2.81 31.54
N LEU A 581 3.00 2.08 32.40
CA LEU A 581 3.50 1.68 33.71
C LEU A 581 4.58 0.60 33.62
N GLU A 582 4.38 -0.42 32.79
CA GLU A 582 5.39 -1.46 32.55
C GLU A 582 6.67 -0.86 31.96
N GLU A 583 6.54 0.03 30.98
CA GLU A 583 7.68 0.69 30.33
C GLU A 583 8.44 1.60 31.31
N ASN A 584 7.73 2.37 32.12
CA ASN A 584 8.35 3.19 33.16
C ASN A 584 9.08 2.33 34.22
N GLN A 585 8.54 1.16 34.57
CA GLN A 585 9.19 0.21 35.46
C GLN A 585 10.45 -0.43 34.84
N ARG A 586 10.40 -0.76 33.55
CA ARG A 586 11.58 -1.26 32.80
C ARG A 586 12.68 -0.21 32.73
N GLN A 587 12.34 1.03 32.41
CA GLN A 587 13.31 2.14 32.34
C GLN A 587 13.91 2.46 33.73
N LEU A 588 13.13 2.37 34.78
CA LEU A 588 13.61 2.50 36.16
C LEU A 588 14.58 1.39 36.55
N ALA A 589 14.24 0.15 36.21
CA ALA A 589 15.12 -1.00 36.48
C ALA A 589 16.46 -0.89 35.71
N LEU A 590 16.45 -0.34 34.50
CA LEU A 590 17.65 -0.13 33.69
C LEU A 590 18.50 1.08 34.14
N SER A 591 17.89 2.10 34.75
CA SER A 591 18.56 3.37 35.14
C SER A 591 19.00 3.43 36.60
N GLY A 592 18.66 2.44 37.42
CA GLY A 592 19.02 2.43 38.87
C GLY A 592 18.36 3.56 39.68
N GLY A 593 17.28 4.16 39.20
CA GLY A 593 16.72 5.39 39.74
C GLY A 593 15.42 5.25 40.53
N GLN A 594 15.10 6.28 41.31
CA GLN A 594 13.93 6.37 42.22
C GLN A 594 12.61 6.60 41.44
N MET A 595 11.50 6.11 42.02
CA MET A 595 10.15 6.22 41.43
C MET A 595 9.70 7.66 41.17
N LYS A 596 9.25 7.96 39.96
CA LYS A 596 8.49 9.18 39.64
C LYS A 596 7.10 9.14 40.31
N PRO A 597 6.57 10.30 40.75
CA PRO A 597 5.25 10.34 41.36
C PRO A 597 4.16 9.81 40.40
N PRO A 598 3.11 9.17 40.95
CA PRO A 598 2.07 8.53 40.14
C PRO A 598 1.34 9.52 39.23
N THR A 599 1.11 9.13 37.98
CA THR A 599 0.38 9.92 36.99
C THR A 599 -1.08 10.17 37.41
N VAL A 600 -1.77 11.12 36.77
CA VAL A 600 -3.19 11.39 37.01
C VAL A 600 -4.04 10.13 36.87
N TYR A 601 -3.72 9.28 35.89
CA TYR A 601 -4.41 7.99 35.69
C TYR A 601 -4.17 6.98 36.79
N GLN A 602 -2.97 6.92 37.36
CA GLN A 602 -2.67 6.07 38.54
C GLN A 602 -3.44 6.52 39.75
N ARG A 603 -3.51 7.82 39.99
CA ARG A 603 -4.30 8.38 41.08
C ARG A 603 -5.80 8.15 40.92
N LEU A 604 -6.33 8.21 39.69
CA LEU A 604 -7.71 7.88 39.37
C LEU A 604 -8.01 6.39 39.55
N ALA A 605 -7.12 5.52 39.10
CA ALA A 605 -7.23 4.07 39.27
C ALA A 605 -7.19 3.67 40.76
N ASP A 606 -6.29 4.24 41.54
CA ASP A 606 -6.21 4.03 42.99
C ASP A 606 -7.43 4.58 43.75
N ARG A 607 -7.99 5.69 43.28
CA ARG A 607 -9.24 6.24 43.84
C ARG A 607 -10.43 5.32 43.51
N GLN A 608 -10.53 4.79 42.29
CA GLN A 608 -11.58 3.83 41.92
C GLN A 608 -11.45 2.50 42.66
N ARG A 609 -10.23 1.98 42.85
CA ARG A 609 -9.99 0.79 43.69
C ARG A 609 -10.47 0.97 45.10
N ARG A 610 -10.16 2.11 45.75
CA ARG A 610 -10.62 2.43 47.09
C ARG A 610 -12.14 2.52 47.21
N LEU A 611 -12.78 3.10 46.17
CA LEU A 611 -14.24 3.22 46.10
C LEU A 611 -14.94 1.86 45.92
N LEU A 612 -14.27 0.90 45.24
CA LEU A 612 -14.82 -0.43 44.97
C LEU A 612 -14.36 -1.50 45.98
N GLY A 613 -13.60 -1.15 47.02
CA GLY A 613 -13.10 -2.10 48.02
C GLY A 613 -12.10 -3.12 47.50
N ILE A 614 -11.44 -2.84 46.36
CA ILE A 614 -10.47 -3.75 45.73
C ILE A 614 -9.10 -3.54 46.40
N PRO A 615 -8.46 -4.61 46.97
CA PRO A 615 -7.14 -4.49 47.57
C PRO A 615 -6.07 -4.01 46.58
N ALA A 616 -5.13 -3.19 47.07
CA ALA A 616 -3.99 -2.77 46.29
C ALA A 616 -3.19 -4.00 45.77
N PRO A 617 -2.65 -3.97 44.55
CA PRO A 617 -1.77 -5.04 44.07
C PRO A 617 -0.57 -5.13 45.06
N PRO A 618 -0.07 -6.32 45.39
CA PRO A 618 1.08 -6.47 46.25
C PRO A 618 2.26 -5.68 45.69
N ALA A 619 2.85 -4.81 46.50
CA ALA A 619 4.07 -4.10 46.16
C ALA A 619 5.10 -5.14 45.71
N GLY A 620 5.55 -5.06 44.43
CA GLY A 620 6.46 -6.03 43.85
C GLY A 620 7.70 -6.18 44.73
N ARG A 621 7.81 -7.29 45.43
CA ARG A 621 9.10 -7.74 45.96
C ARG A 621 9.98 -8.08 44.78
N LEU A 622 11.02 -7.32 44.60
CA LEU A 622 12.16 -7.74 43.75
C LEU A 622 12.60 -9.14 44.22
N PRO A 623 12.86 -10.08 43.33
CA PRO A 623 13.47 -11.36 43.71
C PRO A 623 14.81 -11.07 44.37
N PRO A 624 15.11 -11.71 45.55
CA PRO A 624 16.42 -11.56 46.17
C PRO A 624 17.45 -12.33 45.35
N GLY A 625 18.51 -11.66 44.92
CA GLY A 625 19.74 -12.31 44.56
C GLY A 625 20.11 -12.34 43.07
N ALA A 626 20.77 -11.28 42.63
CA ALA A 626 21.95 -11.41 41.77
C ALA A 626 23.02 -10.49 42.39
N GLY A 627 23.58 -10.99 43.46
CA GLY A 627 24.83 -10.53 44.02
C GLY A 627 25.98 -11.29 43.41
N SER A 628 26.93 -10.55 42.89
CA SER A 628 28.37 -10.85 42.72
C SER A 628 28.78 -12.31 42.50
N GLY A 629 29.28 -12.58 41.33
CA GLY A 629 30.08 -13.71 40.93
C GLY A 629 30.58 -13.49 39.52
#